data_3c31f71777ac4e78fc72f00d35327e4f
#
_entry.id   3c31f71777ac4e78fc72f00d35327e4f
#
_cell.length_a   1.000
_cell.length_b   1.000
_cell.length_c   1.000
_cell.angle_alpha   90.00
_cell.angle_beta   90.00
_cell.angle_gamma   90.00
#
_symmetry.space_group_name_H-M   'P 1'
#
loop_
_entity.id
_entity.type
_entity.pdbx_description
1 polymer ?
#
loop_
_entity_poly.entity_id
_entity_poly.type
_entity_poly.pdbx_seq_one_letter_code
_entity_poly.pdbx_strand_id
1 'polypeptide(L)'
;MMKLRINPLVAKDLKFIKNFIAEDNADKALETIQEIYSQFENIQQFPYIGVDLTKRVSFKTDYKYVVWEDYVVLYKVGKEAVEIYRVVNRYQDITRIFE
;
A
#
# COMPACT_ATOMS: atom_id res chain seq x y z
N MET A 1 -12.97 -10.23 12.41
CA MET A 1 -12.19 -9.40 11.46
C MET A 1 -10.76 -9.29 11.95
N MET A 2 -9.79 -9.36 11.05
CA MET A 2 -8.39 -9.20 11.40
C MET A 2 -8.09 -7.78 11.84
N LYS A 3 -7.05 -7.63 12.66
CA LYS A 3 -6.55 -6.30 13.03
C LYS A 3 -5.84 -5.67 11.84
N LEU A 4 -5.81 -4.36 11.80
CA LEU A 4 -5.08 -3.60 10.80
C LEU A 4 -3.87 -2.96 11.45
N ARG A 5 -2.68 -3.31 10.96
CA ARG A 5 -1.42 -2.70 11.38
C ARG A 5 -0.82 -1.95 10.21
N ILE A 6 -0.31 -0.78 10.49
CA ILE A 6 0.27 0.08 9.45
C ILE A 6 1.73 0.33 9.82
N ASN A 7 2.64 -0.12 8.96
CA ASN A 7 4.06 0.09 9.18
C ASN A 7 4.36 1.60 9.19
N PRO A 8 5.23 2.07 10.10
CA PRO A 8 5.58 3.50 10.17
C PRO A 8 6.08 4.10 8.86
N LEU A 9 6.69 3.30 7.98
CA LEU A 9 7.12 3.76 6.65
C LEU A 9 5.97 4.25 5.80
N VAL A 10 4.75 3.74 6.03
CA VAL A 10 3.56 4.15 5.28
C VAL A 10 3.24 5.62 5.53
N ALA A 11 3.44 6.11 6.75
CA ALA A 11 3.22 7.52 7.06
C ALA A 11 4.10 8.43 6.20
N LYS A 12 5.36 8.02 5.98
CA LYS A 12 6.27 8.75 5.11
C LYS A 12 5.82 8.68 3.66
N ASP A 13 5.39 7.50 3.21
CA ASP A 13 4.88 7.32 1.85
C ASP A 13 3.67 8.22 1.59
N LEU A 14 2.71 8.24 2.52
CA LEU A 14 1.50 9.04 2.37
C LEU A 14 1.78 10.54 2.40
N LYS A 15 2.72 10.96 3.25
CA LYS A 15 3.14 12.36 3.29
C LYS A 15 3.75 12.79 1.96
N PHE A 16 4.61 11.96 1.38
CA PHE A 16 5.22 12.23 0.09
C PHE A 16 4.14 12.33 -1.00
N ILE A 17 3.20 11.40 -1.05
CA ILE A 17 2.11 11.38 -2.02
C ILE A 17 1.25 12.65 -1.88
N LYS A 18 0.87 12.96 -0.63
CA LYS A 18 0.05 14.14 -0.34
C LYS A 18 0.73 15.42 -0.80
N ASN A 19 2.00 15.59 -0.45
CA ASN A 19 2.73 16.80 -0.79
C ASN A 19 2.90 16.95 -2.30
N PHE A 20 3.17 15.83 -2.99
CA PHE A 20 3.31 15.83 -4.44
C PHE A 20 2.02 16.28 -5.14
N ILE A 21 0.87 15.74 -4.73
CA ILE A 21 -0.42 16.08 -5.33
C ILE A 21 -0.81 17.52 -4.96
N ALA A 22 -0.54 17.93 -3.72
CA ALA A 22 -0.93 19.24 -3.20
C ALA A 22 -0.23 20.39 -3.93
N GLU A 23 0.90 20.14 -4.60
CA GLU A 23 1.55 21.17 -5.43
C GLU A 23 0.60 21.69 -6.51
N ASP A 24 -0.27 20.83 -7.03
CA ASP A 24 -1.23 21.21 -8.06
C ASP A 24 -2.64 21.39 -7.50
N ASN A 25 -3.04 20.60 -6.51
CA ASN A 25 -4.42 20.60 -6.01
C ASN A 25 -4.47 20.01 -4.59
N ALA A 26 -4.65 20.89 -3.60
CA ALA A 26 -4.69 20.51 -2.19
C ALA A 26 -5.91 19.62 -1.86
N ASP A 27 -7.06 19.91 -2.45
CA ASP A 27 -8.27 19.12 -2.20
C ASP A 27 -8.13 17.71 -2.77
N LYS A 28 -7.53 17.58 -3.94
CA LYS A 28 -7.26 16.28 -4.56
C LYS A 28 -6.28 15.47 -3.73
N ALA A 29 -5.30 16.12 -3.11
CA ALA A 29 -4.36 15.46 -2.22
C ALA A 29 -5.07 14.80 -1.04
N LEU A 30 -5.94 15.53 -0.37
CA LEU A 30 -6.71 15.01 0.77
C LEU A 30 -7.63 13.87 0.35
N GLU A 31 -8.33 14.04 -0.76
CA GLU A 31 -9.21 13.01 -1.30
C GLU A 31 -8.44 11.73 -1.61
N THR A 32 -7.27 11.84 -2.23
CA THR A 32 -6.43 10.70 -2.57
C THR A 32 -5.99 9.93 -1.31
N ILE A 33 -5.57 10.64 -0.27
CA ILE A 33 -5.17 10.01 0.99
C ILE A 33 -6.35 9.26 1.63
N GLN A 34 -7.54 9.85 1.63
CA GLN A 34 -8.74 9.19 2.15
C GLN A 34 -9.07 7.91 1.37
N GLU A 35 -8.95 7.95 0.05
CA GLU A 35 -9.19 6.77 -0.79
C GLU A 35 -8.16 5.67 -0.55
N ILE A 36 -6.90 6.04 -0.30
CA ILE A 36 -5.85 5.06 0.04
C ILE A 36 -6.18 4.38 1.36
N TYR A 37 -6.63 5.12 2.38
CA TYR A 37 -7.07 4.51 3.64
C TYR A 37 -8.26 3.57 3.45
N SER A 38 -9.16 3.90 2.52
CA SER A 38 -10.27 3.01 2.17
C SER A 38 -9.76 1.69 1.59
N GLN A 39 -8.66 1.73 0.85
CA GLN A 39 -8.01 0.50 0.36
C GLN A 39 -7.48 -0.34 1.51
N PHE A 40 -6.91 0.29 2.55
CA PHE A 40 -6.43 -0.45 3.73
C PHE A 40 -7.60 -1.16 4.43
N GLU A 41 -8.73 -0.50 4.60
CA GLU A 41 -9.91 -1.09 5.21
C GLU A 41 -10.45 -2.24 4.38
N ASN A 42 -10.44 -2.11 3.07
CA ASN A 42 -10.87 -3.15 2.15
C ASN A 42 -9.96 -4.38 2.25
N ILE A 43 -8.65 -4.17 2.34
CA ILE A 43 -7.67 -5.24 2.53
C ILE A 43 -7.88 -5.93 3.89
N GLN A 44 -8.17 -5.15 4.93
CA GLN A 44 -8.46 -5.70 6.26
C GLN A 44 -9.68 -6.62 6.22
N GLN A 45 -10.71 -6.22 5.49
CA GLN A 45 -11.95 -6.98 5.35
C GLN A 45 -11.78 -8.21 4.45
N PHE A 46 -10.98 -8.08 3.40
CA PHE A 46 -10.73 -9.13 2.40
C PHE A 46 -9.23 -9.36 2.22
N PRO A 47 -8.55 -10.01 3.19
CA PRO A 47 -7.08 -10.06 3.21
C PRO A 47 -6.44 -10.73 1.99
N TYR A 48 -7.16 -11.61 1.32
CA TYR A 48 -6.62 -12.36 0.19
C TYR A 48 -6.99 -11.76 -1.17
N ILE A 49 -7.51 -10.53 -1.18
CA ILE A 49 -7.88 -9.84 -2.42
C ILE A 49 -6.66 -9.51 -3.30
N GLY A 50 -5.49 -9.31 -2.68
CA GLY A 50 -4.29 -8.90 -3.39
C GLY A 50 -3.61 -10.03 -4.16
N VAL A 51 -2.73 -9.63 -5.06
CA VAL A 51 -1.92 -10.54 -5.86
C VAL A 51 -0.66 -10.90 -5.08
N ASP A 52 -0.25 -12.17 -5.17
CA ASP A 52 0.97 -12.64 -4.54
C ASP A 52 2.18 -11.97 -5.21
N LEU A 53 3.01 -11.29 -4.40
CA LEU A 53 4.17 -10.55 -4.89
C LEU A 53 5.24 -11.47 -5.50
N THR A 54 5.28 -12.74 -5.10
CA THR A 54 6.21 -13.72 -5.68
C THR A 54 6.12 -13.76 -7.21
N LYS A 55 4.96 -13.46 -7.77
CA LYS A 55 4.76 -13.43 -9.23
C LYS A 55 5.44 -12.26 -9.92
N ARG A 56 5.87 -11.24 -9.16
CA ARG A 56 6.45 -10.01 -9.71
C ARG A 56 7.93 -9.83 -9.39
N VAL A 57 8.47 -10.62 -8.46
CA VAL A 57 9.87 -10.53 -8.02
C VAL A 57 10.56 -11.87 -8.23
N SER A 58 11.88 -11.87 -8.19
CA SER A 58 12.70 -13.06 -8.45
C SER A 58 12.92 -13.94 -7.21
N PHE A 59 12.39 -13.53 -6.05
CA PHE A 59 12.52 -14.26 -4.80
C PHE A 59 11.14 -14.61 -4.24
N LYS A 60 11.08 -15.65 -3.40
CA LYS A 60 9.84 -16.06 -2.75
C LYS A 60 9.54 -15.13 -1.59
N THR A 61 8.28 -14.68 -1.47
CA THR A 61 7.83 -13.77 -0.43
C THR A 61 6.39 -14.02 -0.06
N ASP A 62 6.03 -13.66 1.18
CA ASP A 62 4.66 -13.74 1.69
C ASP A 62 3.87 -12.45 1.44
N TYR A 63 4.49 -11.44 0.86
CA TYR A 63 3.83 -10.17 0.59
C TYR A 63 2.85 -10.27 -0.56
N LYS A 64 1.79 -9.45 -0.46
CA LYS A 64 0.78 -9.28 -1.50
C LYS A 64 0.70 -7.82 -1.88
N TYR A 65 0.07 -7.53 -3.00
CA TYR A 65 -0.14 -6.15 -3.41
C TYR A 65 -1.52 -5.95 -4.03
N VAL A 66 -2.01 -4.73 -3.88
CA VAL A 66 -3.22 -4.23 -4.54
C VAL A 66 -2.83 -2.98 -5.31
N VAL A 67 -3.26 -2.88 -6.57
CA VAL A 67 -3.09 -1.67 -7.38
C VAL A 67 -4.35 -0.84 -7.27
N TRP A 68 -4.17 0.43 -6.91
CA TRP A 68 -5.26 1.41 -6.92
C TRP A 68 -4.75 2.70 -7.58
N GLU A 69 -5.34 3.07 -8.71
CA GLU A 69 -4.90 4.23 -9.50
C GLU A 69 -3.42 4.12 -9.83
N ASP A 70 -2.63 5.13 -9.53
CA ASP A 70 -1.19 5.14 -9.78
C ASP A 70 -0.36 4.53 -8.65
N TYR A 71 -1.01 3.89 -7.67
CA TYR A 71 -0.35 3.42 -6.45
C TYR A 71 -0.48 1.93 -6.27
N VAL A 72 0.51 1.36 -5.59
CA VAL A 72 0.53 -0.03 -5.19
C VAL A 72 0.61 -0.08 -3.67
N VAL A 73 -0.32 -0.81 -3.07
CA VAL A 73 -0.33 -1.05 -1.63
C VAL A 73 0.28 -2.43 -1.39
N LEU A 74 1.43 -2.47 -0.72
CA LEU A 74 2.12 -3.70 -0.35
C LEU A 74 1.71 -4.09 1.06
N TYR A 75 1.32 -5.35 1.26
CA TYR A 75 0.88 -5.80 2.56
C TYR A 75 1.19 -7.27 2.78
N LYS A 76 1.04 -7.70 4.03
CA LYS A 76 1.27 -9.08 4.44
C LYS A 76 0.13 -9.53 5.35
N VAL A 77 -0.32 -10.77 5.19
CA VAL A 77 -1.38 -11.34 6.02
C VAL A 77 -0.73 -12.20 7.11
N GLY A 78 -0.93 -11.82 8.37
CA GLY A 78 -0.52 -12.60 9.53
C GLY A 78 -1.69 -13.40 10.10
N LYS A 79 -1.48 -14.01 11.26
CA LYS A 79 -2.52 -14.79 11.93
C LYS A 79 -3.66 -13.93 12.47
N GLU A 80 -3.33 -12.78 13.03
CA GLU A 80 -4.30 -11.91 13.69
C GLU A 80 -4.46 -10.55 13.02
N ALA A 81 -3.51 -10.16 12.19
CA ALA A 81 -3.46 -8.83 11.61
C ALA A 81 -3.02 -8.87 10.16
N VAL A 82 -3.54 -7.90 9.41
CA VAL A 82 -2.99 -7.51 8.13
C VAL A 82 -2.04 -6.35 8.39
N GLU A 83 -0.82 -6.45 7.87
CA GLU A 83 0.16 -5.36 7.98
C GLU A 83 0.32 -4.67 6.64
N ILE A 84 -0.02 -3.39 6.58
CA ILE A 84 0.28 -2.55 5.42
C ILE A 84 1.74 -2.16 5.53
N TYR A 85 2.53 -2.53 4.51
CA TYR A 85 3.97 -2.37 4.56
C TYR A 85 4.44 -1.10 3.87
N ARG A 86 4.00 -0.86 2.64
CA ARG A 86 4.37 0.32 1.86
C ARG A 86 3.23 0.74 0.93
N VAL A 87 3.21 2.02 0.59
CA VAL A 87 2.40 2.55 -0.50
C VAL A 87 3.34 3.26 -1.45
N VAL A 88 3.45 2.77 -2.67
CA VAL A 88 4.42 3.27 -3.65
C VAL A 88 3.74 3.52 -4.98
N ASN A 89 4.41 4.28 -5.86
CA ASN A 89 3.93 4.51 -7.21
C ASN A 89 4.06 3.21 -8.02
N ARG A 90 3.03 2.87 -8.81
CA ARG A 90 3.00 1.62 -9.59
C ARG A 90 4.09 1.52 -10.63
N TYR A 91 4.70 2.65 -11.00
CA TYR A 91 5.78 2.68 -11.99
C TYR A 91 7.17 2.57 -11.36
N GLN A 92 7.24 2.56 -10.03
CA GLN A 92 8.48 2.36 -9.29
C GLN A 92 8.88 0.88 -9.33
N ASP A 93 10.18 0.61 -9.35
CA ASP A 93 10.69 -0.75 -9.25
C ASP A 93 10.47 -1.29 -7.83
N ILE A 94 9.49 -2.18 -7.68
CA ILE A 94 9.10 -2.75 -6.40
C ILE A 94 10.25 -3.53 -5.76
N THR A 95 11.13 -4.14 -6.55
CA THR A 95 12.24 -4.93 -6.01
C THR A 95 13.18 -4.10 -5.14
N ARG A 96 13.33 -2.81 -5.43
CA ARG A 96 14.21 -1.92 -4.66
C ARG A 96 13.71 -1.68 -3.24
N ILE A 97 12.45 -1.90 -2.97
CA ILE A 97 11.87 -1.70 -1.63
C ILE A 97 12.44 -2.70 -0.65
N PHE A 98 12.89 -3.85 -1.13
CA PHE A 98 13.40 -4.95 -0.32
C PHE A 98 14.93 -5.05 -0.32
N GLU A 99 15.61 -4.07 -0.90
CA GLU A 99 17.09 -4.01 -0.89
C GLU A 99 17.64 -3.43 0.41
#